data_60fc53a5e901ab6d1031f0d7bfb00334
#
_entry.id   60fc53a5e901ab6d1031f0d7bfb00334
#
_cell.length_a   1.000
_cell.length_b   1.000
_cell.length_c   1.000
_cell.angle_alpha   90.00
_cell.angle_beta   90.00
_cell.angle_gamma   90.00
#
_symmetry.space_group_name_H-M   'P 1'
#
loop_
_entity.id
_entity.type
_entity.pdbx_description
1 polymer ?
#
loop_
_entity_poly.entity_id
_entity_poly.type
_entity_poly.pdbx_seq_one_letter_code
_entity_poly.pdbx_strand_id
1 'polypeptide(L)'
;MVIAFVGWLISVRKVSSATISQYLSGLRMVHLKRGMMPRNLRPDLVKTILKGHSNVDTQSKAPRLAMTFSVMKLLKNLLTSSNFCLEKKRLIWLVSCLAFHGSFRIHELLSRNELSYDSTTTLLGMDIRLVKTKISGVNEEFLIVHLKSPKEDSLKQGVNIEVFSTGTLTCPVQAWHKWLKVRKSTPDPTKPVFRQKDGKCMTGSSFNKDLKGLLGQHIDYDHHKFLSHSFRAGYASMMAAAGYPDAIIMRQGRWHSEAFKAYCKTGRGSRLKEQRDLARKLALHCDKSS
;
A
#
# COMPACT_ATOMS: atom_id res chain seq x y z
N MET A 1 -38.33 5.23 -0.76
CA MET A 1 -37.39 5.68 0.30
C MET A 1 -35.94 5.55 -0.11
N VAL A 2 -35.41 4.36 -0.47
CA VAL A 2 -33.99 4.17 -0.84
C VAL A 2 -33.56 5.02 -2.05
N ILE A 3 -34.37 5.10 -3.09
CA ILE A 3 -34.10 5.91 -4.29
C ILE A 3 -33.99 7.40 -3.94
N ALA A 4 -34.92 7.93 -3.14
CA ALA A 4 -34.88 9.31 -2.68
C ALA A 4 -33.63 9.61 -1.83
N PHE A 5 -33.23 8.67 -0.96
CA PHE A 5 -31.98 8.77 -0.19
C PHE A 5 -30.75 8.80 -1.09
N VAL A 6 -30.68 7.92 -2.10
CA VAL A 6 -29.59 7.92 -3.09
C VAL A 6 -29.57 9.23 -3.88
N GLY A 7 -30.73 9.70 -4.35
CA GLY A 7 -30.86 10.99 -5.03
C GLY A 7 -30.37 12.16 -4.17
N TRP A 8 -30.71 12.20 -2.90
CA TRP A 8 -30.24 13.20 -1.95
C TRP A 8 -28.71 13.14 -1.75
N LEU A 9 -28.14 11.93 -1.61
CA LEU A 9 -26.69 11.76 -1.49
C LEU A 9 -25.94 12.28 -2.74
N ILE A 10 -26.50 12.07 -3.92
CA ILE A 10 -25.94 12.55 -5.19
C ILE A 10 -26.08 14.07 -5.32
N SER A 11 -27.30 14.59 -5.20
CA SER A 11 -27.61 15.98 -5.55
C SER A 11 -27.21 16.98 -4.47
N VAL A 12 -27.47 16.66 -3.20
CA VAL A 12 -27.22 17.55 -2.06
C VAL A 12 -25.86 17.31 -1.42
N ARG A 13 -25.54 16.05 -1.12
CA ARG A 13 -24.29 15.70 -0.42
C ARG A 13 -23.10 15.51 -1.34
N LYS A 14 -23.29 15.48 -2.66
CA LYS A 14 -22.23 15.31 -3.67
C LYS A 14 -21.33 14.08 -3.40
N VAL A 15 -21.94 12.97 -2.98
CA VAL A 15 -21.21 11.74 -2.59
C VAL A 15 -20.98 10.87 -3.81
N SER A 16 -19.77 10.31 -3.95
CA SER A 16 -19.43 9.43 -5.06
C SER A 16 -20.23 8.11 -5.04
N SER A 17 -20.49 7.54 -6.22
CA SER A 17 -21.21 6.27 -6.39
C SER A 17 -20.61 5.12 -5.56
N ALA A 18 -19.28 5.08 -5.43
CA ALA A 18 -18.59 4.08 -4.62
C ALA A 18 -18.93 4.22 -3.13
N THR A 19 -18.94 5.46 -2.61
CA THR A 19 -19.27 5.74 -1.20
C THR A 19 -20.76 5.45 -0.92
N ILE A 20 -21.66 5.80 -1.85
CA ILE A 20 -23.09 5.48 -1.75
C ILE A 20 -23.29 3.97 -1.67
N SER A 21 -22.58 3.20 -2.52
CA SER A 21 -22.61 1.73 -2.48
C SER A 21 -22.16 1.15 -1.13
N GLN A 22 -21.17 1.77 -0.49
CA GLN A 22 -20.75 1.39 0.87
C GLN A 22 -21.82 1.70 1.91
N TYR A 23 -22.46 2.86 1.85
CA TYR A 23 -23.57 3.23 2.77
C TYR A 23 -24.74 2.24 2.65
N LEU A 24 -25.13 1.89 1.42
CA LEU A 24 -26.19 0.90 1.19
C LEU A 24 -25.82 -0.50 1.73
N SER A 25 -24.54 -0.88 1.60
CA SER A 25 -24.02 -2.13 2.17
C SER A 25 -24.04 -2.10 3.71
N GLY A 26 -23.65 -0.98 4.32
CA GLY A 26 -23.71 -0.75 5.75
C GLY A 26 -25.16 -0.84 6.29
N LEU A 27 -26.09 -0.16 5.62
CA LEU A 27 -27.51 -0.24 5.97
C LEU A 27 -28.03 -1.69 5.89
N ARG A 28 -27.66 -2.43 4.84
CA ARG A 28 -28.02 -3.85 4.74
C ARG A 28 -27.53 -4.66 5.93
N MET A 29 -26.27 -4.46 6.34
CA MET A 29 -25.70 -5.16 7.49
C MET A 29 -26.41 -4.83 8.80
N VAL A 30 -26.80 -3.58 9.00
CA VAL A 30 -27.57 -3.16 10.19
C VAL A 30 -28.95 -3.87 10.24
N HIS A 31 -29.64 -3.96 9.09
CA HIS A 31 -30.93 -4.68 9.01
C HIS A 31 -30.75 -6.17 9.33
N LEU A 32 -29.76 -6.82 8.71
CA LEU A 32 -29.47 -8.23 8.97
C LEU A 32 -29.13 -8.51 10.44
N LYS A 33 -28.34 -7.66 11.09
CA LYS A 33 -28.02 -7.78 12.52
C LYS A 33 -29.25 -7.66 13.43
N ARG A 34 -30.30 -6.99 12.96
CA ARG A 34 -31.59 -6.85 13.69
C ARG A 34 -32.62 -7.91 13.28
N GLY A 35 -32.20 -8.97 12.58
CA GLY A 35 -33.12 -10.03 12.11
C GLY A 35 -34.09 -9.59 11.02
N MET A 36 -33.91 -8.38 10.45
CA MET A 36 -34.74 -7.86 9.38
C MET A 36 -34.17 -8.26 8.02
N MET A 37 -35.02 -8.85 7.17
CA MET A 37 -34.63 -9.09 5.76
C MET A 37 -34.65 -7.77 4.97
N PRO A 38 -33.52 -7.27 4.52
CA PRO A 38 -33.46 -6.00 3.77
C PRO A 38 -33.93 -6.23 2.33
N ARG A 39 -35.25 -6.26 2.13
CA ARG A 39 -35.83 -6.32 0.80
C ARG A 39 -35.54 -5.00 0.09
N ASN A 40 -35.00 -5.05 -1.12
CA ASN A 40 -34.86 -3.89 -2.04
C ASN A 40 -33.95 -2.73 -1.62
N LEU A 41 -32.90 -2.96 -0.81
CA LEU A 41 -31.88 -1.92 -0.60
C LEU A 41 -31.02 -1.64 -1.84
N ARG A 42 -31.05 -2.53 -2.84
CA ARG A 42 -30.41 -2.35 -4.14
C ARG A 42 -31.34 -2.81 -5.27
N PRO A 43 -32.48 -2.15 -5.49
CA PRO A 43 -33.26 -2.41 -6.69
C PRO A 43 -32.40 -2.11 -7.94
N ASP A 44 -32.72 -2.72 -9.07
CA ASP A 44 -31.93 -2.55 -10.31
C ASP A 44 -31.88 -1.08 -10.74
N LEU A 45 -32.94 -0.31 -10.44
CA LEU A 45 -32.98 1.13 -10.63
C LEU A 45 -31.86 1.85 -9.85
N VAL A 46 -31.58 1.47 -8.60
CA VAL A 46 -30.46 2.06 -7.82
C VAL A 46 -29.12 1.73 -8.45
N LYS A 47 -28.94 0.49 -8.94
CA LYS A 47 -27.72 0.12 -9.66
C LYS A 47 -27.54 0.95 -10.93
N THR A 48 -28.62 1.17 -11.67
CA THR A 48 -28.62 1.98 -12.90
C THR A 48 -28.30 3.44 -12.59
N ILE A 49 -28.91 4.03 -11.56
CA ILE A 49 -28.61 5.40 -11.10
C ILE A 49 -27.14 5.52 -10.71
N LEU A 50 -26.61 4.60 -9.92
CA LEU A 50 -25.21 4.63 -9.47
C LEU A 50 -24.23 4.45 -10.66
N LYS A 51 -24.57 3.61 -11.64
CA LYS A 51 -23.77 3.46 -12.86
C LYS A 51 -23.79 4.75 -13.69
N GLY A 52 -24.98 5.36 -13.89
CA GLY A 52 -25.10 6.65 -14.57
C GLY A 52 -24.31 7.74 -13.87
N HIS A 53 -24.46 7.85 -12.54
CA HIS A 53 -23.71 8.81 -11.74
C HIS A 53 -22.19 8.58 -11.82
N SER A 54 -21.71 7.31 -11.81
CA SER A 54 -20.27 7.04 -11.93
C SER A 54 -19.68 7.45 -13.28
N ASN A 55 -20.50 7.49 -14.34
CA ASN A 55 -20.06 7.91 -15.68
C ASN A 55 -19.98 9.44 -15.81
N VAL A 56 -20.79 10.16 -15.03
CA VAL A 56 -20.86 11.64 -15.04
C VAL A 56 -20.01 12.26 -13.93
N ASP A 57 -19.69 11.49 -12.89
CA ASP A 57 -18.89 11.95 -11.76
C ASP A 57 -17.44 12.22 -12.20
N THR A 58 -17.22 13.47 -12.62
CA THR A 58 -15.89 13.98 -12.98
C THR A 58 -14.95 14.14 -11.77
N GLN A 59 -15.43 13.95 -10.55
CA GLN A 59 -14.60 13.84 -9.35
C GLN A 59 -13.92 12.46 -9.24
N SER A 60 -13.62 11.82 -10.36
CA SER A 60 -12.76 10.64 -10.37
C SER A 60 -11.46 11.05 -9.67
N LYS A 61 -11.24 10.51 -8.49
CA LYS A 61 -10.00 10.75 -7.75
C LYS A 61 -8.85 10.50 -8.72
N ALA A 62 -8.08 11.55 -8.99
CA ALA A 62 -6.92 11.44 -9.86
C ALA A 62 -6.14 10.16 -9.51
N PRO A 63 -5.78 9.33 -10.51
CA PRO A 63 -5.17 8.05 -10.26
C PRO A 63 -3.92 8.25 -9.38
N ARG A 64 -3.84 7.50 -8.32
CA ARG A 64 -2.68 7.52 -7.44
C ARG A 64 -1.45 7.10 -8.22
N LEU A 65 -0.36 7.82 -8.01
CA LEU A 65 0.92 7.50 -8.63
C LEU A 65 1.66 6.44 -7.81
N ALA A 66 2.37 5.57 -8.51
CA ALA A 66 3.24 4.58 -7.91
C ALA A 66 4.49 5.24 -7.32
N MET A 67 4.92 4.80 -6.14
CA MET A 67 6.21 5.19 -5.55
C MET A 67 7.33 4.44 -6.27
N THR A 68 7.83 4.98 -7.38
CA THR A 68 8.92 4.37 -8.15
C THR A 68 10.25 4.48 -7.39
N PHE A 69 11.27 3.76 -7.86
CA PHE A 69 12.62 3.86 -7.29
C PHE A 69 13.18 5.30 -7.37
N SER A 70 12.90 6.02 -8.48
CA SER A 70 13.29 7.43 -8.64
C SER A 70 12.60 8.33 -7.61
N VAL A 71 11.31 8.11 -7.34
CA VAL A 71 10.58 8.86 -6.29
C VAL A 71 11.08 8.50 -4.91
N MET A 72 11.44 7.23 -4.65
CA MET A 72 12.10 6.84 -3.39
C MET A 72 13.45 7.55 -3.21
N LYS A 73 14.26 7.66 -4.27
CA LYS A 73 15.53 8.42 -4.23
C LYS A 73 15.29 9.90 -3.92
N LEU A 74 14.30 10.52 -4.57
CA LEU A 74 13.89 11.89 -4.28
C LEU A 74 13.45 12.05 -2.83
N LEU A 75 12.55 11.18 -2.33
CA LEU A 75 12.12 11.19 -0.93
C LEU A 75 13.29 11.12 0.04
N LYS A 76 14.30 10.29 -0.26
CA LYS A 76 15.53 10.20 0.55
C LYS A 76 16.28 11.53 0.61
N ASN A 77 16.43 12.20 -0.52
CA ASN A 77 17.10 13.50 -0.59
C ASN A 77 16.32 14.56 0.19
N LEU A 78 14.99 14.63 -0.01
CA LEU A 78 14.12 15.56 0.71
C LEU A 78 14.13 15.32 2.23
N LEU A 79 14.15 14.05 2.66
CA LEU A 79 14.33 13.73 4.08
C LEU A 79 15.68 14.22 4.60
N THR A 80 16.74 14.09 3.81
CA THR A 80 18.09 14.54 4.24
C THR A 80 18.12 16.05 4.42
N SER A 81 17.54 16.84 3.52
CA SER A 81 17.49 18.30 3.56
C SER A 81 16.41 18.88 4.49
N SER A 82 15.42 18.06 4.94
CA SER A 82 14.32 18.54 5.78
C SER A 82 14.79 18.99 7.16
N ASN A 83 13.97 19.78 7.87
CA ASN A 83 14.21 20.23 9.24
C ASN A 83 13.78 19.19 10.31
N PHE A 84 13.40 17.97 9.92
CA PHE A 84 13.08 16.93 10.89
C PHE A 84 14.32 16.52 11.68
N CYS A 85 14.14 16.14 12.95
CA CYS A 85 15.23 15.54 13.73
C CYS A 85 15.68 14.22 13.07
N LEU A 86 16.94 13.84 13.33
CA LEU A 86 17.55 12.68 12.67
C LEU A 86 16.76 11.38 12.90
N GLU A 87 16.22 11.19 14.11
CA GLU A 87 15.43 10.01 14.44
C GLU A 87 14.15 9.93 13.59
N LYS A 88 13.41 11.05 13.45
CA LYS A 88 12.21 11.12 12.61
C LYS A 88 12.55 10.88 11.13
N LYS A 89 13.66 11.44 10.62
CA LYS A 89 14.14 11.16 9.26
C LYS A 89 14.37 9.67 9.04
N ARG A 90 15.04 9.01 9.99
CA ARG A 90 15.34 7.57 9.91
C ARG A 90 14.08 6.72 10.03
N LEU A 91 13.16 7.12 10.90
CA LEU A 91 11.88 6.42 11.08
C LEU A 91 11.01 6.46 9.81
N ILE A 92 10.81 7.66 9.23
CA ILE A 92 10.04 7.81 7.98
C ILE A 92 10.70 6.99 6.87
N TRP A 93 12.03 7.02 6.76
CA TRP A 93 12.76 6.27 5.75
C TRP A 93 12.61 4.77 5.92
N LEU A 94 12.73 4.26 7.15
CA LEU A 94 12.54 2.83 7.46
C LEU A 94 11.14 2.36 7.09
N VAL A 95 10.11 3.10 7.52
CA VAL A 95 8.72 2.79 7.20
C VAL A 95 8.49 2.78 5.68
N SER A 96 9.09 3.74 4.96
CA SER A 96 9.02 3.80 3.49
C SER A 96 9.67 2.59 2.83
N CYS A 97 10.87 2.19 3.27
CA CYS A 97 11.57 1.02 2.74
C CYS A 97 10.79 -0.29 3.01
N LEU A 98 10.27 -0.45 4.23
CA LEU A 98 9.45 -1.61 4.58
C LEU A 98 8.16 -1.65 3.75
N ALA A 99 7.42 -0.52 3.68
CA ALA A 99 6.18 -0.44 2.92
C ALA A 99 6.40 -0.76 1.42
N PHE A 100 7.55 -0.37 0.87
CA PHE A 100 7.92 -0.66 -0.51
C PHE A 100 8.28 -2.14 -0.69
N HIS A 101 9.37 -2.63 -0.08
CA HIS A 101 9.91 -3.97 -0.31
C HIS A 101 9.05 -5.10 0.27
N GLY A 102 8.37 -4.88 1.40
CA GLY A 102 7.42 -5.84 1.98
C GLY A 102 6.00 -5.69 1.44
N SER A 103 5.78 -4.76 0.50
CA SER A 103 4.44 -4.46 -0.04
C SER A 103 3.38 -4.29 1.04
N PHE A 104 3.75 -3.65 2.18
CA PHE A 104 2.85 -3.48 3.32
C PHE A 104 1.78 -2.42 3.06
N ARG A 105 0.58 -2.66 3.59
CA ARG A 105 -0.37 -1.57 3.84
C ARG A 105 0.14 -0.76 5.03
N ILE A 106 0.05 0.56 4.96
CA ILE A 106 0.62 1.39 6.03
C ILE A 106 0.05 1.08 7.41
N HIS A 107 -1.24 0.68 7.48
CA HIS A 107 -1.88 0.29 8.73
C HIS A 107 -1.46 -1.10 9.26
N GLU A 108 -0.73 -1.88 8.46
CA GLU A 108 -0.08 -3.12 8.91
C GLU A 108 1.21 -2.80 9.68
N LEU A 109 1.85 -1.67 9.37
CA LEU A 109 3.07 -1.21 10.04
C LEU A 109 2.79 -0.24 11.19
N LEU A 110 1.90 0.72 10.98
CA LEU A 110 1.73 1.88 11.86
C LEU A 110 0.46 1.80 12.69
N SER A 111 0.50 2.37 13.89
CA SER A 111 -0.63 2.46 14.80
C SER A 111 -1.79 3.28 14.19
N ARG A 112 -3.01 3.02 14.66
CA ARG A 112 -4.19 3.83 14.29
C ARG A 112 -4.25 5.14 15.07
N ASN A 113 -3.79 5.15 16.33
CA ASN A 113 -3.81 6.31 17.21
C ASN A 113 -2.39 6.62 17.70
N GLU A 114 -2.12 7.89 18.00
CA GLU A 114 -0.83 8.35 18.46
C GLU A 114 -0.57 7.99 19.94
N LEU A 115 -1.58 8.06 20.78
CA LEU A 115 -1.48 7.91 22.23
C LEU A 115 -1.91 6.54 22.74
N SER A 116 -2.73 5.83 21.99
CA SER A 116 -3.25 4.51 22.35
C SER A 116 -3.01 3.49 21.23
N TYR A 117 -2.89 2.24 21.60
CA TYR A 117 -2.76 1.14 20.64
C TYR A 117 -3.43 -0.12 21.14
N ASP A 118 -3.89 -0.92 20.21
CA ASP A 118 -4.41 -2.26 20.45
C ASP A 118 -3.28 -3.26 20.14
N SER A 119 -2.83 -3.97 21.17
CA SER A 119 -1.73 -4.93 21.07
C SER A 119 -2.03 -6.11 20.14
N THR A 120 -3.31 -6.37 19.87
CA THR A 120 -3.74 -7.48 18.98
C THR A 120 -3.64 -7.14 17.50
N THR A 121 -3.59 -5.85 17.16
CA THR A 121 -3.56 -5.38 15.77
C THR A 121 -2.36 -4.50 15.43
N THR A 122 -1.73 -3.91 16.45
CA THR A 122 -0.57 -3.03 16.26
C THR A 122 0.72 -3.84 16.26
N LEU A 123 1.63 -3.51 15.35
CA LEU A 123 2.96 -4.10 15.28
C LEU A 123 3.81 -3.66 16.50
N LEU A 124 4.18 -4.61 17.33
CA LEU A 124 5.01 -4.40 18.54
C LEU A 124 6.48 -4.71 18.25
N GLY A 125 7.36 -4.35 19.18
CA GLY A 125 8.79 -4.64 19.05
C GLY A 125 9.11 -6.14 18.90
N MET A 126 8.33 -7.02 19.55
CA MET A 126 8.48 -8.49 19.40
C MET A 126 8.05 -9.01 18.02
N ASP A 127 7.26 -8.27 17.27
CA ASP A 127 6.72 -8.69 15.98
C ASP A 127 7.67 -8.40 14.81
N ILE A 128 8.82 -7.74 15.08
CA ILE A 128 9.85 -7.52 14.07
C ILE A 128 11.21 -8.00 14.58
N ARG A 129 11.86 -8.83 13.80
CA ARG A 129 13.16 -9.37 14.16
C ARG A 129 14.11 -9.43 12.97
N LEU A 130 15.37 -9.18 13.24
CA LEU A 130 16.45 -9.33 12.27
C LEU A 130 16.96 -10.78 12.32
N VAL A 131 17.05 -11.39 11.16
CA VAL A 131 17.59 -12.76 11.00
C VAL A 131 18.84 -12.71 10.13
N LYS A 132 19.88 -13.42 10.57
CA LYS A 132 21.10 -13.68 9.81
C LYS A 132 21.23 -15.18 9.66
N THR A 133 21.33 -15.67 8.45
CA THR A 133 21.41 -17.10 8.17
C THR A 133 22.13 -17.35 6.85
N LYS A 134 22.40 -18.61 6.54
CA LYS A 134 22.88 -19.01 5.23
C LYS A 134 21.75 -19.65 4.45
N ILE A 135 21.50 -19.15 3.24
CA ILE A 135 20.56 -19.74 2.30
C ILE A 135 21.35 -20.14 1.06
N SER A 136 21.30 -21.42 0.72
CA SER A 136 22.08 -21.99 -0.41
C SER A 136 23.57 -21.62 -0.36
N GLY A 137 24.17 -21.59 0.85
CA GLY A 137 25.59 -21.26 1.08
C GLY A 137 25.90 -19.74 1.14
N VAL A 138 24.97 -18.86 0.81
CA VAL A 138 25.14 -17.41 0.83
C VAL A 138 24.68 -16.86 2.19
N ASN A 139 25.46 -15.94 2.76
CA ASN A 139 25.07 -15.25 3.98
C ASN A 139 23.95 -14.23 3.64
N GLU A 140 22.79 -14.43 4.23
CA GLU A 140 21.62 -13.58 4.03
C GLU A 140 21.23 -12.88 5.33
N GLU A 141 20.75 -11.66 5.19
CA GLU A 141 20.22 -10.86 6.28
C GLU A 141 18.84 -10.29 5.87
N PHE A 142 17.84 -10.51 6.68
CA PHE A 142 16.47 -10.07 6.41
C PHE A 142 15.70 -9.78 7.69
N LEU A 143 14.66 -8.96 7.56
CA LEU A 143 13.70 -8.71 8.63
C LEU A 143 12.52 -9.68 8.48
N ILE A 144 12.09 -10.30 9.57
CA ILE A 144 10.79 -10.95 9.66
C ILE A 144 9.85 -9.98 10.36
N VAL A 145 8.73 -9.67 9.69
CA VAL A 145 7.64 -8.85 10.23
C VAL A 145 6.43 -9.73 10.40
N HIS A 146 6.02 -9.96 11.65
CA HIS A 146 4.84 -10.74 11.98
C HIS A 146 3.58 -9.87 11.99
N LEU A 147 2.71 -10.05 11.01
CA LEU A 147 1.41 -9.38 10.95
C LEU A 147 0.36 -10.20 11.70
N LYS A 148 -0.16 -9.70 12.81
CA LYS A 148 -1.10 -10.42 13.68
C LYS A 148 -2.49 -10.63 13.07
N SER A 149 -2.97 -9.67 12.28
CA SER A 149 -4.32 -9.71 11.70
C SER A 149 -4.35 -8.97 10.36
N PRO A 150 -3.72 -9.51 9.32
CA PRO A 150 -3.84 -8.95 7.99
C PRO A 150 -5.29 -9.05 7.50
N LYS A 151 -5.70 -8.13 6.66
CA LYS A 151 -7.10 -8.00 6.19
C LYS A 151 -7.66 -9.31 5.59
N GLU A 152 -6.79 -10.10 5.03
CA GLU A 152 -7.09 -11.36 4.33
C GLU A 152 -7.05 -12.59 5.23
N ASP A 153 -6.59 -12.44 6.47
CA ASP A 153 -6.49 -13.55 7.45
C ASP A 153 -7.80 -13.69 8.22
N SER A 154 -8.70 -14.49 7.70
CA SER A 154 -10.00 -14.76 8.33
C SER A 154 -9.89 -15.56 9.64
N LEU A 155 -8.81 -16.35 9.79
CA LEU A 155 -8.56 -17.21 10.95
C LEU A 155 -7.73 -16.49 12.04
N LYS A 156 -7.25 -15.27 11.78
CA LYS A 156 -6.42 -14.47 12.70
C LYS A 156 -5.17 -15.21 13.21
N GLN A 157 -4.58 -16.04 12.36
CA GLN A 157 -3.34 -16.77 12.67
C GLN A 157 -2.09 -15.91 12.53
N GLY A 158 -2.23 -14.77 11.84
CA GLY A 158 -1.11 -13.92 11.49
C GLY A 158 -0.27 -14.48 10.34
N VAL A 159 0.65 -13.67 9.86
CA VAL A 159 1.57 -14.06 8.78
C VAL A 159 2.93 -13.43 8.97
N ASN A 160 4.00 -14.20 8.76
CA ASN A 160 5.36 -13.71 8.70
C ASN A 160 5.68 -13.23 7.29
N ILE A 161 6.26 -12.04 7.19
CA ILE A 161 6.72 -11.45 5.95
C ILE A 161 8.23 -11.26 6.04
N GLU A 162 8.96 -11.93 5.16
CA GLU A 162 10.40 -11.80 5.05
C GLU A 162 10.75 -10.64 4.12
N VAL A 163 11.57 -9.70 4.61
CA VAL A 163 12.01 -8.53 3.85
C VAL A 163 13.53 -8.53 3.81
N PHE A 164 14.07 -8.99 2.69
CA PHE A 164 15.51 -9.22 2.50
C PHE A 164 16.32 -7.94 2.34
N SER A 165 17.61 -8.03 2.69
CA SER A 165 18.59 -7.02 2.34
C SER A 165 18.75 -6.96 0.82
N THR A 166 18.74 -5.74 0.27
CA THR A 166 18.81 -5.53 -1.19
C THR A 166 20.13 -4.94 -1.65
N GLY A 167 21.00 -4.53 -0.73
CA GLY A 167 22.24 -3.81 -1.05
C GLY A 167 22.04 -2.42 -1.71
N THR A 168 20.79 -2.01 -1.93
CA THR A 168 20.47 -0.74 -2.62
C THR A 168 20.21 0.41 -1.64
N LEU A 169 20.04 1.63 -2.19
CA LEU A 169 19.67 2.81 -1.39
C LEU A 169 18.40 2.59 -0.55
N THR A 170 17.44 1.82 -1.08
CA THR A 170 16.15 1.55 -0.44
C THR A 170 16.16 0.28 0.44
N CYS A 171 17.33 -0.28 0.72
CA CYS A 171 17.47 -1.50 1.51
C CYS A 171 16.79 -1.37 2.89
N PRO A 172 15.76 -2.19 3.18
CA PRO A 172 15.02 -2.13 4.44
C PRO A 172 15.87 -2.53 5.64
N VAL A 173 16.77 -3.50 5.47
CA VAL A 173 17.68 -3.96 6.52
C VAL A 173 18.69 -2.87 6.90
N GLN A 174 19.27 -2.19 5.91
CA GLN A 174 20.15 -1.04 6.17
C GLN A 174 19.39 0.13 6.82
N ALA A 175 18.14 0.36 6.40
CA ALA A 175 17.30 1.39 7.01
C ALA A 175 17.02 1.07 8.49
N TRP A 176 16.75 -0.21 8.80
CA TRP A 176 16.57 -0.72 10.16
C TRP A 176 17.82 -0.48 11.03
N HIS A 177 19.00 -0.91 10.59
CA HIS A 177 20.26 -0.68 11.32
C HIS A 177 20.52 0.82 11.58
N LYS A 178 20.33 1.66 10.54
CA LYS A 178 20.55 3.11 10.68
C LYS A 178 19.56 3.76 11.65
N TRP A 179 18.33 3.26 11.73
CA TRP A 179 17.34 3.75 12.68
C TRP A 179 17.68 3.31 14.11
N LEU A 180 18.01 2.03 14.33
CA LEU A 180 18.44 1.53 15.64
C LEU A 180 19.66 2.27 16.18
N LYS A 181 20.65 2.55 15.31
CA LYS A 181 21.87 3.31 15.71
C LYS A 181 21.53 4.70 16.24
N VAL A 182 20.55 5.39 15.66
CA VAL A 182 20.13 6.73 16.13
C VAL A 182 19.31 6.62 17.40
N ARG A 183 18.43 5.63 17.49
CA ARG A 183 17.59 5.37 18.66
C ARG A 183 18.40 4.94 19.89
N LYS A 184 19.58 4.36 19.70
CA LYS A 184 20.46 3.82 20.74
C LYS A 184 19.81 2.72 21.61
N SER A 185 18.71 2.12 21.15
CA SER A 185 18.00 1.06 21.88
C SER A 185 17.26 0.15 20.89
N THR A 186 17.12 -1.11 21.25
CA THR A 186 16.20 -2.02 20.59
C THR A 186 14.76 -1.62 20.90
N PRO A 187 13.80 -1.90 20.01
CA PRO A 187 12.39 -1.70 20.31
C PRO A 187 11.96 -2.52 21.53
N ASP A 188 11.19 -1.89 22.41
CA ASP A 188 10.55 -2.58 23.54
C ASP A 188 9.59 -3.66 22.99
N PRO A 189 9.75 -4.93 23.38
CA PRO A 189 8.94 -6.03 22.87
C PRO A 189 7.43 -5.80 23.00
N THR A 190 7.00 -5.11 24.06
CA THR A 190 5.59 -4.93 24.41
C THR A 190 4.96 -3.66 23.87
N LYS A 191 5.76 -2.76 23.27
CA LYS A 191 5.29 -1.46 22.78
C LYS A 191 5.30 -1.39 21.27
N PRO A 192 4.50 -0.50 20.65
CA PRO A 192 4.53 -0.27 19.23
C PRO A 192 5.95 0.02 18.74
N VAL A 193 6.37 -0.68 17.68
CA VAL A 193 7.76 -0.59 17.20
C VAL A 193 8.09 0.79 16.66
N PHE A 194 7.17 1.42 15.92
CA PHE A 194 7.41 2.72 15.28
C PHE A 194 6.88 3.87 16.14
N ARG A 195 7.62 4.18 17.21
CA ARG A 195 7.36 5.30 18.11
C ARG A 195 8.34 6.43 17.86
N GLN A 196 7.85 7.65 17.99
CA GLN A 196 8.65 8.88 17.95
C GLN A 196 9.36 9.12 19.27
N LYS A 197 10.29 10.08 19.31
CA LYS A 197 11.09 10.42 20.51
C LYS A 197 10.23 10.86 21.69
N ASP A 198 9.11 11.53 21.42
CA ASP A 198 8.13 11.96 22.44
C ASP A 198 7.27 10.81 22.99
N GLY A 199 7.53 9.59 22.58
CA GLY A 199 6.79 8.40 23.00
C GLY A 199 5.50 8.15 22.23
N LYS A 200 5.04 9.05 21.35
CA LYS A 200 3.86 8.88 20.54
C LYS A 200 4.08 7.87 19.42
N CYS A 201 3.05 7.14 19.07
CA CYS A 201 3.09 6.22 17.94
C CYS A 201 3.06 7.02 16.62
N MET A 202 3.86 6.60 15.64
CA MET A 202 3.65 7.06 14.29
C MET A 202 2.37 6.44 13.74
N THR A 203 1.48 7.27 13.19
CA THR A 203 0.22 6.83 12.58
C THR A 203 0.28 6.94 11.07
N GLY A 204 -0.62 6.21 10.38
CA GLY A 204 -0.76 6.35 8.92
C GLY A 204 -1.12 7.77 8.49
N SER A 205 -1.87 8.50 9.30
CA SER A 205 -2.24 9.91 9.06
C SER A 205 -1.03 10.83 9.19
N SER A 206 -0.25 10.70 10.27
CA SER A 206 0.97 11.51 10.47
C SER A 206 2.03 11.21 9.41
N PHE A 207 2.23 9.94 9.07
CA PHE A 207 3.13 9.53 7.98
C PHE A 207 2.72 10.14 6.63
N ASN A 208 1.42 10.06 6.27
CA ASN A 208 0.94 10.65 5.02
C ASN A 208 1.05 12.18 5.00
N LYS A 209 0.87 12.85 6.15
CA LYS A 209 1.07 14.29 6.28
C LYS A 209 2.54 14.65 6.02
N ASP A 210 3.47 13.95 6.67
CA ASP A 210 4.91 14.16 6.48
C ASP A 210 5.34 13.87 5.04
N LEU A 211 4.85 12.77 4.43
CA LEU A 211 5.13 12.40 3.04
C LEU A 211 4.66 13.48 2.06
N LYS A 212 3.44 13.98 2.23
CA LYS A 212 2.89 15.08 1.40
C LYS A 212 3.69 16.36 1.56
N GLY A 213 4.06 16.73 2.80
CA GLY A 213 4.86 17.90 3.07
C GLY A 213 6.25 17.84 2.43
N LEU A 214 6.87 16.66 2.42
CA LEU A 214 8.16 16.45 1.76
C LEU A 214 8.05 16.52 0.24
N LEU A 215 7.16 15.72 -0.36
CA LEU A 215 7.02 15.65 -1.83
C LEU A 215 6.44 16.94 -2.42
N GLY A 216 5.64 17.69 -1.65
CA GLY A 216 5.09 18.98 -2.06
C GLY A 216 6.12 20.08 -2.24
N GLN A 217 7.36 19.88 -1.76
CA GLN A 217 8.47 20.79 -2.02
C GLN A 217 9.04 20.66 -3.43
N HIS A 218 8.61 19.65 -4.20
CA HIS A 218 9.08 19.41 -5.55
C HIS A 218 7.97 19.73 -6.57
N ILE A 219 8.23 20.69 -7.44
CA ILE A 219 7.26 21.27 -8.39
C ILE A 219 6.71 20.23 -9.39
N ASP A 220 7.54 19.26 -9.78
CA ASP A 220 7.18 18.29 -10.82
C ASP A 220 6.24 17.17 -10.34
N TYR A 221 5.94 17.11 -9.05
CA TYR A 221 5.12 16.05 -8.49
C TYR A 221 3.83 16.59 -7.85
N ASP A 222 2.70 16.14 -8.35
CA ASP A 222 1.42 16.31 -7.66
C ASP A 222 1.41 15.44 -6.39
N HIS A 223 1.85 16.02 -5.28
CA HIS A 223 2.00 15.36 -3.99
C HIS A 223 0.68 14.77 -3.45
N HIS A 224 -0.48 15.25 -3.93
CA HIS A 224 -1.78 14.71 -3.57
C HIS A 224 -1.99 13.29 -4.11
N LYS A 225 -1.28 12.92 -5.16
CA LYS A 225 -1.33 11.58 -5.77
C LYS A 225 -0.47 10.54 -5.07
N PHE A 226 0.46 10.97 -4.19
CA PHE A 226 1.31 10.07 -3.41
C PHE A 226 0.77 9.89 -2.00
N LEU A 227 0.42 8.67 -1.67
CA LEU A 227 -0.02 8.25 -0.34
C LEU A 227 0.66 6.92 0.02
N SER A 228 0.40 6.45 1.21
CA SER A 228 0.93 5.18 1.70
C SER A 228 0.66 3.97 0.79
N HIS A 229 -0.44 3.95 0.03
CA HIS A 229 -0.71 2.91 -0.97
C HIS A 229 0.21 2.98 -2.21
N SER A 230 0.86 4.13 -2.44
CA SER A 230 1.79 4.32 -3.56
C SER A 230 3.02 3.44 -3.46
N PHE A 231 3.48 3.07 -2.26
CA PHE A 231 4.60 2.16 -2.05
C PHE A 231 4.28 0.76 -2.58
N ARG A 232 3.12 0.23 -2.21
CA ARG A 232 2.65 -1.08 -2.65
C ARG A 232 2.41 -1.12 -4.17
N ALA A 233 1.85 -0.05 -4.72
CA ALA A 233 1.70 0.13 -6.16
C ALA A 233 3.06 0.17 -6.86
N GLY A 234 4.04 0.89 -6.28
CA GLY A 234 5.40 0.99 -6.81
C GLY A 234 6.11 -0.35 -6.87
N TYR A 235 6.01 -1.14 -5.80
CA TYR A 235 6.59 -2.49 -5.76
C TYR A 235 6.00 -3.41 -6.83
N ALA A 236 4.66 -3.46 -6.94
CA ALA A 236 3.99 -4.25 -7.97
C ALA A 236 4.40 -3.83 -9.39
N SER A 237 4.44 -2.51 -9.65
CA SER A 237 4.85 -1.96 -10.95
C SER A 237 6.31 -2.30 -11.28
N MET A 238 7.19 -2.29 -10.27
CA MET A 238 8.59 -2.65 -10.43
C MET A 238 8.76 -4.13 -10.76
N MET A 239 8.06 -5.02 -10.06
CA MET A 239 8.08 -6.45 -10.35
C MET A 239 7.55 -6.75 -11.76
N ALA A 240 6.44 -6.12 -12.15
CA ALA A 240 5.90 -6.26 -13.51
C ALA A 240 6.88 -5.77 -14.57
N ALA A 241 7.55 -4.63 -14.34
CA ALA A 241 8.57 -4.10 -15.24
C ALA A 241 9.81 -5.00 -15.33
N ALA A 242 10.12 -5.74 -14.27
CA ALA A 242 11.18 -6.75 -14.23
C ALA A 242 10.77 -8.08 -14.86
N GLY A 243 9.53 -8.22 -15.37
CA GLY A 243 9.05 -9.41 -16.06
C GLY A 243 8.59 -10.54 -15.15
N TYR A 244 8.36 -10.29 -13.87
CA TYR A 244 7.82 -11.33 -12.98
C TYR A 244 6.38 -11.72 -13.35
N PRO A 245 6.04 -13.02 -13.35
CA PRO A 245 4.66 -13.48 -13.59
C PRO A 245 3.66 -12.92 -12.57
N ASP A 246 2.42 -12.71 -13.02
CA ASP A 246 1.32 -12.20 -12.20
C ASP A 246 1.17 -12.99 -10.88
N ALA A 247 1.29 -14.31 -10.93
CA ALA A 247 1.20 -15.18 -9.75
C ALA A 247 2.25 -14.84 -8.68
N ILE A 248 3.48 -14.51 -9.09
CA ILE A 248 4.56 -14.10 -8.18
C ILE A 248 4.25 -12.73 -7.60
N ILE A 249 3.81 -11.77 -8.43
CA ILE A 249 3.43 -10.42 -7.99
C ILE A 249 2.29 -10.50 -6.97
N MET A 250 1.24 -11.30 -7.26
CA MET A 250 0.11 -11.52 -6.37
C MET A 250 0.56 -12.09 -5.02
N ARG A 251 1.39 -13.15 -5.04
CA ARG A 251 1.91 -13.80 -3.83
C ARG A 251 2.72 -12.82 -2.98
N GLN A 252 3.69 -12.15 -3.56
CA GLN A 252 4.57 -11.20 -2.85
C GLN A 252 3.78 -9.99 -2.32
N GLY A 253 2.82 -9.50 -3.07
CA GLY A 253 1.97 -8.40 -2.66
C GLY A 253 0.77 -8.83 -1.81
N ARG A 254 0.55 -10.11 -1.57
CA ARG A 254 -0.62 -10.62 -0.84
C ARG A 254 -1.94 -10.11 -1.42
N TRP A 255 -2.10 -10.22 -2.76
CA TRP A 255 -3.36 -9.95 -3.46
C TRP A 255 -4.10 -11.24 -3.76
N HIS A 256 -5.38 -11.28 -3.39
CA HIS A 256 -6.30 -12.40 -3.72
C HIS A 256 -7.05 -12.20 -5.04
N SER A 257 -6.82 -11.08 -5.71
CA SER A 257 -7.44 -10.76 -6.99
C SER A 257 -6.46 -10.00 -7.88
N GLU A 258 -6.82 -9.87 -9.15
CA GLU A 258 -6.05 -9.10 -10.13
C GLU A 258 -6.04 -7.57 -9.91
N ALA A 259 -6.50 -7.10 -8.73
CA ALA A 259 -6.53 -5.68 -8.41
C ALA A 259 -5.15 -4.99 -8.51
N PHE A 260 -4.05 -5.74 -8.39
CA PHE A 260 -2.70 -5.21 -8.60
C PHE A 260 -2.46 -4.74 -10.03
N LYS A 261 -3.16 -5.31 -11.04
CA LYS A 261 -3.05 -4.90 -12.46
C LYS A 261 -3.40 -3.43 -12.68
N ALA A 262 -4.24 -2.86 -11.81
CA ALA A 262 -4.51 -1.41 -11.83
C ALA A 262 -3.25 -0.57 -11.57
N TYR A 263 -2.26 -1.12 -10.87
CA TYR A 263 -0.98 -0.47 -10.59
C TYR A 263 0.07 -0.74 -11.68
N CYS A 264 -0.02 -1.89 -12.34
CA CYS A 264 0.94 -2.35 -13.36
C CYS A 264 0.61 -1.82 -14.76
N LYS A 265 0.04 -0.61 -14.86
CA LYS A 265 -0.23 0.02 -16.15
C LYS A 265 1.09 0.21 -16.90
N THR A 266 1.36 -0.69 -17.83
CA THR A 266 2.48 -0.57 -18.76
C THR A 266 2.35 0.73 -19.54
N GLY A 267 3.35 1.59 -19.50
CA GLY A 267 3.40 2.80 -20.32
C GLY A 267 3.33 2.44 -21.81
N ARG A 268 2.91 3.40 -22.66
CA ARG A 268 2.80 3.18 -24.11
C ARG A 268 4.08 2.58 -24.73
N GLY A 269 5.25 3.00 -24.27
CA GLY A 269 6.54 2.47 -24.74
C GLY A 269 6.76 1.00 -24.40
N SER A 270 6.38 0.56 -23.20
CA SER A 270 6.48 -0.85 -22.80
C SER A 270 5.53 -1.73 -23.60
N ARG A 271 4.28 -1.28 -23.83
CA ARG A 271 3.32 -2.00 -24.68
C ARG A 271 3.80 -2.12 -26.12
N LEU A 272 4.39 -1.09 -26.71
CA LEU A 272 4.96 -1.12 -28.04
C LEU A 272 6.13 -2.09 -28.15
N LYS A 273 6.98 -2.14 -27.11
CA LYS A 273 8.07 -3.11 -27.01
C LYS A 273 7.55 -4.55 -26.97
N GLU A 274 6.58 -4.82 -26.10
CA GLU A 274 5.95 -6.13 -25.98
C GLU A 274 5.29 -6.59 -27.29
N GLN A 275 4.54 -5.69 -27.95
CA GLN A 275 3.92 -5.97 -29.25
C GLN A 275 4.96 -6.26 -30.34
N ARG A 276 6.04 -5.49 -30.37
CA ARG A 276 7.15 -5.74 -31.31
C ARG A 276 7.82 -7.09 -31.06
N ASP A 277 8.11 -7.41 -29.78
CA ASP A 277 8.79 -8.66 -29.42
C ASP A 277 7.89 -9.86 -29.67
N LEU A 278 6.58 -9.72 -29.46
CA LEU A 278 5.56 -10.74 -29.84
C LEU A 278 5.51 -10.95 -31.35
N ALA A 279 5.43 -9.87 -32.14
CA ALA A 279 5.44 -9.95 -33.60
C ALA A 279 6.67 -10.67 -34.14
N ARG A 280 7.86 -10.38 -33.58
CA ARG A 280 9.10 -11.06 -33.95
C ARG A 280 9.09 -12.55 -33.61
N LYS A 281 8.57 -12.93 -32.43
CA LYS A 281 8.45 -14.34 -32.02
C LYS A 281 7.48 -15.10 -32.92
N LEU A 282 6.36 -14.49 -33.30
CA LEU A 282 5.38 -15.09 -34.21
C LEU A 282 5.96 -15.29 -35.61
N ALA A 283 6.71 -14.29 -36.15
CA ALA A 283 7.40 -14.43 -37.44
C ALA A 283 8.38 -15.61 -37.43
N LEU A 284 9.20 -15.75 -36.38
CA LEU A 284 10.14 -16.87 -36.23
C LEU A 284 9.44 -18.24 -36.11
N HIS A 285 8.18 -18.27 -35.70
CA HIS A 285 7.40 -19.52 -35.64
C HIS A 285 6.81 -19.90 -37.00
N CYS A 286 6.39 -18.90 -37.78
CA CYS A 286 5.88 -19.14 -39.14
C CYS A 286 6.97 -19.64 -40.08
N ASP A 287 8.20 -19.08 -40.00
CA ASP A 287 9.35 -19.49 -40.82
C ASP A 287 9.85 -20.91 -40.51
N LYS A 288 9.52 -21.48 -39.38
CA LYS A 288 9.87 -22.87 -39.01
C LYS A 288 8.80 -23.90 -39.40
N SER A 289 7.64 -23.45 -39.86
CA SER A 289 6.50 -24.27 -40.26
C SER A 289 6.32 -24.35 -41.79
N SER A 290 7.21 -23.70 -42.52
CA SER A 290 7.37 -23.76 -44.01
C SER A 290 8.57 -24.60 -44.36
#